data_05ed21a25807b408812511f6f6449560
#
_entry.id   05ed21a25807b408812511f6f6449560
#
_cell.length_a   1.000
_cell.length_b   1.000
_cell.length_c   1.000
_cell.angle_alpha   90.00
_cell.angle_beta   90.00
_cell.angle_gamma   90.00
#
_symmetry.space_group_name_H-M   'P 1'
#
loop_
_entity.id
_entity.type
_entity.pdbx_description
1 polymer ?
#
loop_
_entity_poly.entity_id
_entity_poly.type
_entity_poly.pdbx_seq_one_letter_code
_entity_poly.pdbx_strand_id
1 'polypeptide(L)'
;MSFQLVIAEKPSVARSIAAVIGATEKQTGYWQGGGYLVSWCIGHLVSFAEAGQYDEKYCKWRYEDLPILPQPWQFIVPDEKKQQFEIVRALLNRPDVDSVTAATDAGREGELIFRFVYQMAGCTKPVKRLWVSSMEDAAIREGFANLRPDSDYDALYQSALCRAKADWLVGINATRLFSVLYHKTLTVGRVQTPTLKMLVDRDAKILRFQKEKYYTVGIHSGSLKADSGCIADAETANSLKEKCTSAVAVCTSVKREKKTEQPPKLYDLTTLQR
;
A
#
# COMPACT_ATOMS: atom_id res chain seq x y z
N MET A 1 0.86 -40.22 1.05
CA MET A 1 -0.02 -39.12 1.51
C MET A 1 0.29 -37.94 0.64
N SER A 2 -0.72 -37.25 0.13
CA SER A 2 -0.50 -36.00 -0.63
C SER A 2 -0.69 -34.78 0.28
N PHE A 3 -0.03 -33.69 -0.09
CA PHE A 3 -0.07 -32.44 0.65
C PHE A 3 -0.65 -31.31 -0.21
N GLN A 4 -1.33 -30.39 0.45
CA GLN A 4 -1.65 -29.10 -0.10
C GLN A 4 -0.63 -28.06 0.40
N LEU A 5 0.05 -27.37 -0.51
CA LEU A 5 1.02 -26.34 -0.16
C LEU A 5 0.35 -24.97 -0.05
N VAL A 6 0.58 -24.28 1.06
CA VAL A 6 0.09 -22.94 1.29
C VAL A 6 1.29 -21.97 1.31
N ILE A 7 1.24 -20.90 0.50
CA ILE A 7 2.30 -19.88 0.44
C ILE A 7 1.75 -18.56 0.96
N ALA A 8 2.21 -18.14 2.14
CA ALA A 8 1.87 -16.85 2.75
C ALA A 8 2.88 -15.75 2.34
N GLU A 9 2.55 -14.49 2.61
CA GLU A 9 3.45 -13.38 2.30
C GLU A 9 4.56 -13.21 3.34
N LYS A 10 4.28 -13.54 4.61
CA LYS A 10 5.17 -13.28 5.76
C LYS A 10 5.19 -14.49 6.70
N PRO A 11 6.32 -14.70 7.43
CA PRO A 11 6.42 -15.79 8.41
C PRO A 11 5.31 -15.77 9.49
N SER A 12 4.91 -14.59 9.95
CA SER A 12 3.87 -14.43 10.95
C SER A 12 2.50 -14.90 10.45
N VAL A 13 2.14 -14.54 9.21
CA VAL A 13 0.90 -14.96 8.55
C VAL A 13 0.90 -16.48 8.33
N ALA A 14 2.01 -17.02 7.85
CA ALA A 14 2.17 -18.47 7.68
C ALA A 14 1.95 -19.23 8.98
N ARG A 15 2.50 -18.72 10.09
CA ARG A 15 2.32 -19.31 11.43
C ARG A 15 0.86 -19.29 11.87
N SER A 16 0.15 -18.18 11.68
CA SER A 16 -1.27 -18.06 12.04
C SER A 16 -2.11 -19.05 11.22
N ILE A 17 -1.89 -19.10 9.90
CA ILE A 17 -2.59 -20.04 9.03
C ILE A 17 -2.28 -21.49 9.44
N ALA A 18 -1.01 -21.84 9.63
CA ALA A 18 -0.56 -23.19 10.00
C ALA A 18 -1.23 -23.67 11.28
N ALA A 19 -1.34 -22.83 12.31
CA ALA A 19 -2.01 -23.14 13.55
C ALA A 19 -3.50 -23.50 13.34
N VAL A 20 -4.20 -22.74 12.50
CA VAL A 20 -5.63 -22.91 12.24
C VAL A 20 -5.95 -24.18 11.44
N ILE A 21 -5.08 -24.53 10.46
CA ILE A 21 -5.31 -25.69 9.59
C ILE A 21 -4.62 -26.99 10.08
N GLY A 22 -3.96 -26.94 11.25
CA GLY A 22 -3.36 -28.10 11.88
C GLY A 22 -1.95 -28.49 11.38
N ALA A 23 -1.25 -27.57 10.70
CA ALA A 23 0.16 -27.75 10.33
C ALA A 23 1.08 -27.31 11.48
N THR A 24 1.23 -28.15 12.50
CA THR A 24 1.87 -27.77 13.78
C THR A 24 3.36 -28.10 13.86
N GLU A 25 3.88 -28.96 13.00
CA GLU A 25 5.28 -29.38 12.99
C GLU A 25 6.14 -28.33 12.28
N LYS A 26 7.03 -27.70 13.02
CA LYS A 26 7.94 -26.69 12.46
C LYS A 26 9.12 -27.37 11.76
N GLN A 27 9.33 -27.00 10.52
CA GLN A 27 10.46 -27.38 9.69
C GLN A 27 11.29 -26.16 9.31
N THR A 28 12.43 -26.39 8.65
CA THR A 28 13.26 -25.29 8.13
C THR A 28 12.53 -24.58 6.96
N GLY A 29 12.02 -23.38 7.21
CA GLY A 29 11.35 -22.53 6.23
C GLY A 29 9.89 -22.89 5.94
N TYR A 30 9.27 -23.82 6.69
CA TYR A 30 7.84 -24.14 6.55
C TYR A 30 7.28 -24.86 7.79
N TRP A 31 5.96 -25.03 7.84
CA TRP A 31 5.23 -25.83 8.83
C TRP A 31 4.58 -27.00 8.11
N GLN A 32 4.45 -28.16 8.78
CA GLN A 32 3.84 -29.36 8.24
C GLN A 32 2.83 -29.95 9.21
N GLY A 33 1.78 -30.58 8.70
CA GLY A 33 0.77 -31.30 9.46
C GLY A 33 -0.61 -31.19 8.85
N GLY A 34 -1.55 -32.04 9.28
CA GLY A 34 -2.94 -32.01 8.81
C GLY A 34 -3.14 -32.15 7.29
N GLY A 35 -2.16 -32.70 6.56
CA GLY A 35 -2.20 -32.77 5.08
C GLY A 35 -1.72 -31.47 4.41
N TYR A 36 -1.18 -30.52 5.16
CA TYR A 36 -0.70 -29.23 4.67
C TYR A 36 0.80 -29.04 4.87
N LEU A 37 1.38 -28.30 3.94
CA LEU A 37 2.68 -27.65 4.08
C LEU A 37 2.44 -26.14 3.99
N VAL A 38 2.91 -25.38 4.96
CA VAL A 38 2.70 -23.91 5.00
C VAL A 38 4.05 -23.22 5.00
N SER A 39 4.38 -22.56 3.91
CA SER A 39 5.60 -21.76 3.76
C SER A 39 5.25 -20.29 3.51
N TRP A 40 6.27 -19.48 3.33
CA TRP A 40 6.08 -18.03 3.20
C TRP A 40 7.10 -17.38 2.29
N CYS A 41 6.72 -16.23 1.76
CA CYS A 41 7.63 -15.27 1.19
C CYS A 41 8.20 -14.34 2.29
N ILE A 42 9.24 -13.59 1.96
CA ILE A 42 9.74 -12.49 2.79
C ILE A 42 9.51 -11.20 1.99
N GLY A 43 8.23 -10.83 1.84
CA GLY A 43 7.82 -9.85 0.84
C GLY A 43 8.16 -10.33 -0.57
N HIS A 44 8.67 -9.47 -1.44
CA HIS A 44 9.11 -9.87 -2.78
C HIS A 44 10.35 -10.76 -2.74
N LEU A 45 10.19 -12.08 -2.91
CA LEU A 45 11.31 -13.01 -3.09
C LEU A 45 11.92 -12.91 -4.50
N VAL A 46 11.10 -12.52 -5.46
CA VAL A 46 11.49 -12.33 -6.87
C VAL A 46 11.23 -10.89 -7.25
N SER A 47 12.14 -10.28 -7.98
CA SER A 47 12.04 -8.91 -8.50
C SER A 47 12.45 -8.86 -9.97
N PHE A 48 12.20 -7.72 -10.63
CA PHE A 48 12.81 -7.47 -11.94
C PHE A 48 14.32 -7.35 -11.80
N ALA A 49 15.03 -7.80 -12.84
CA ALA A 49 16.47 -7.65 -12.96
C ALA A 49 16.87 -6.16 -12.93
N GLU A 50 18.04 -5.88 -12.40
CA GLU A 50 18.64 -4.56 -12.48
C GLU A 50 19.12 -4.26 -13.91
N ALA A 51 19.28 -2.98 -14.24
CA ALA A 51 19.65 -2.56 -15.58
C ALA A 51 20.95 -3.21 -16.09
N GLY A 52 21.96 -3.32 -15.24
CA GLY A 52 23.25 -3.95 -15.58
C GLY A 52 23.17 -5.43 -15.91
N GLN A 53 22.09 -6.11 -15.55
CA GLN A 53 21.89 -7.53 -15.86
C GLN A 53 21.28 -7.74 -17.27
N TYR A 54 20.70 -6.70 -17.84
CA TYR A 54 20.23 -6.71 -19.24
C TYR A 54 21.38 -6.46 -20.23
N ASP A 55 22.27 -5.52 -19.88
CA ASP A 55 23.45 -5.19 -20.70
C ASP A 55 24.51 -4.54 -19.81
N GLU A 56 25.76 -4.99 -19.93
CA GLU A 56 26.89 -4.49 -19.13
C GLU A 56 27.10 -2.97 -19.29
N LYS A 57 26.77 -2.40 -20.46
CA LYS A 57 26.83 -0.94 -20.67
C LYS A 57 26.01 -0.15 -19.65
N TYR A 58 24.90 -0.72 -19.14
CA TYR A 58 24.05 -0.11 -18.14
C TYR A 58 24.61 -0.16 -16.70
N CYS A 59 25.77 -0.79 -16.47
CA CYS A 59 26.47 -0.72 -15.17
C CYS A 59 26.96 0.70 -14.89
N LYS A 60 27.32 1.45 -15.93
CA LYS A 60 27.66 2.88 -15.85
C LYS A 60 26.44 3.72 -16.24
N TRP A 61 26.24 4.82 -15.51
CA TRP A 61 25.13 5.72 -15.82
C TRP A 61 25.59 6.77 -16.82
N ARG A 62 25.03 6.70 -18.01
CA ARG A 62 25.34 7.61 -19.10
C ARG A 62 24.03 8.13 -19.73
N TYR A 63 24.06 9.35 -20.20
CA TYR A 63 22.92 9.96 -20.86
C TYR A 63 22.52 9.23 -22.16
N GLU A 64 23.53 8.81 -22.92
CA GLU A 64 23.40 8.16 -24.23
C GLU A 64 22.72 6.78 -24.16
N ASP A 65 22.76 6.16 -22.98
CA ASP A 65 22.18 4.83 -22.75
C ASP A 65 20.69 4.89 -22.39
N LEU A 66 20.08 6.08 -22.33
CA LEU A 66 18.69 6.29 -21.98
C LEU A 66 17.80 6.51 -23.21
N PRO A 67 16.55 6.02 -23.23
CA PRO A 67 15.91 5.25 -22.16
C PRO A 67 16.26 3.75 -22.17
N ILE A 68 16.34 3.15 -21.00
CA ILE A 68 16.48 1.70 -20.83
C ILE A 68 15.09 1.07 -20.88
N LEU A 69 14.84 0.24 -21.91
CA LEU A 69 13.56 -0.43 -22.16
C LEU A 69 13.79 -1.94 -22.25
N PRO A 70 13.65 -2.68 -21.13
CA PRO A 70 13.93 -4.11 -21.11
C PRO A 70 12.98 -4.92 -22.01
N GLN A 71 13.55 -5.79 -22.86
CA GLN A 71 12.82 -6.77 -23.68
C GLN A 71 13.72 -7.96 -23.98
N PRO A 72 13.38 -9.19 -23.53
CA PRO A 72 12.28 -9.51 -22.58
C PRO A 72 12.57 -9.04 -21.16
N TRP A 73 11.52 -8.93 -20.33
CA TRP A 73 11.67 -8.69 -18.90
C TRP A 73 12.32 -9.90 -18.22
N GLN A 74 13.37 -9.65 -17.46
CA GLN A 74 14.07 -10.67 -16.69
C GLN A 74 13.73 -10.54 -15.20
N PHE A 75 13.70 -11.68 -14.53
CA PHE A 75 13.41 -11.79 -13.10
C PHE A 75 14.62 -12.34 -12.37
N ILE A 76 14.85 -11.87 -11.16
CA ILE A 76 15.94 -12.32 -10.30
C ILE A 76 15.45 -12.60 -8.90
N VAL A 77 16.18 -13.45 -8.21
CA VAL A 77 16.07 -13.65 -6.77
C VAL A 77 17.25 -12.94 -6.13
N PRO A 78 17.05 -11.88 -5.32
CA PRO A 78 18.12 -11.20 -4.59
C PRO A 78 18.89 -12.18 -3.69
N ASP A 79 20.19 -11.98 -3.54
CA ASP A 79 21.05 -12.93 -2.83
C ASP A 79 20.62 -13.20 -1.39
N GLU A 80 20.17 -12.17 -0.69
CA GLU A 80 19.68 -12.26 0.68
C GLU A 80 18.36 -13.05 0.81
N LYS A 81 17.69 -13.31 -0.30
CA LYS A 81 16.39 -14.04 -0.34
C LYS A 81 16.51 -15.44 -0.94
N LYS A 82 17.67 -15.79 -1.49
CA LYS A 82 17.88 -17.07 -2.17
C LYS A 82 17.54 -18.26 -1.29
N GLN A 83 17.96 -18.26 -0.04
CA GLN A 83 17.71 -19.37 0.87
C GLN A 83 16.20 -19.69 0.99
N GLN A 84 15.39 -18.69 1.25
CA GLN A 84 13.94 -18.91 1.39
C GLN A 84 13.30 -19.22 0.05
N PHE A 85 13.74 -18.60 -1.04
CA PHE A 85 13.25 -18.92 -2.37
C PHE A 85 13.50 -20.38 -2.73
N GLU A 86 14.69 -20.93 -2.46
CA GLU A 86 15.00 -22.33 -2.75
C GLU A 86 14.15 -23.29 -1.93
N ILE A 87 13.83 -22.97 -0.68
CA ILE A 87 12.89 -23.75 0.13
C ILE A 87 11.50 -23.74 -0.52
N VAL A 88 10.98 -22.59 -0.87
CA VAL A 88 9.66 -22.45 -1.51
C VAL A 88 9.65 -23.16 -2.87
N ARG A 89 10.70 -23.01 -3.68
CA ARG A 89 10.85 -23.68 -4.97
C ARG A 89 10.84 -25.22 -4.81
N ALA A 90 11.59 -25.74 -3.83
CA ALA A 90 11.61 -27.16 -3.55
C ALA A 90 10.23 -27.67 -3.13
N LEU A 91 9.51 -26.96 -2.27
CA LEU A 91 8.15 -27.32 -1.84
C LEU A 91 7.15 -27.27 -3.00
N LEU A 92 7.20 -26.26 -3.86
CA LEU A 92 6.34 -26.13 -5.04
C LEU A 92 6.51 -27.30 -6.02
N ASN A 93 7.72 -27.85 -6.12
CA ASN A 93 8.06 -28.93 -7.04
C ASN A 93 8.08 -30.31 -6.38
N ARG A 94 7.71 -30.46 -5.10
CA ARG A 94 7.63 -31.76 -4.43
C ARG A 94 6.60 -32.65 -5.13
N PRO A 95 6.93 -33.94 -5.39
CA PRO A 95 6.03 -34.87 -6.09
C PRO A 95 4.77 -35.23 -5.27
N ASP A 96 4.85 -35.10 -3.94
CA ASP A 96 3.75 -35.38 -3.02
C ASP A 96 2.89 -34.13 -2.69
N VAL A 97 3.08 -33.03 -3.39
CA VAL A 97 2.23 -31.85 -3.34
C VAL A 97 1.30 -31.85 -4.56
N ASP A 98 -0.01 -31.89 -4.34
CA ASP A 98 -1.00 -31.96 -5.42
C ASP A 98 -1.49 -30.59 -5.88
N SER A 99 -1.57 -29.64 -4.96
CA SER A 99 -2.10 -28.30 -5.23
C SER A 99 -1.45 -27.22 -4.36
N VAL A 100 -1.57 -25.98 -4.81
CA VAL A 100 -1.01 -24.82 -4.13
C VAL A 100 -2.13 -23.86 -3.76
N THR A 101 -2.08 -23.31 -2.56
CA THR A 101 -2.94 -22.21 -2.10
C THR A 101 -2.10 -20.95 -1.98
N ALA A 102 -2.41 -19.95 -2.79
CA ALA A 102 -1.85 -18.60 -2.66
C ALA A 102 -2.53 -17.89 -1.49
N ALA A 103 -1.79 -17.67 -0.42
CA ALA A 103 -2.24 -17.05 0.84
C ALA A 103 -1.46 -15.77 1.17
N THR A 104 -0.95 -15.09 0.14
CA THR A 104 -0.38 -13.75 0.25
C THR A 104 -1.47 -12.70 0.51
N ASP A 105 -1.11 -11.51 0.96
CA ASP A 105 -2.06 -10.47 1.32
C ASP A 105 -3.13 -10.25 0.22
N ALA A 106 -4.36 -9.97 0.63
CA ALA A 106 -5.51 -9.77 -0.26
C ALA A 106 -5.39 -8.43 -0.99
N GLY A 107 -4.65 -8.41 -2.09
CA GLY A 107 -4.39 -7.21 -2.85
C GLY A 107 -3.47 -7.42 -4.05
N ARG A 108 -3.26 -6.36 -4.84
CA ARG A 108 -2.42 -6.39 -6.05
C ARG A 108 -0.98 -6.84 -5.77
N GLU A 109 -0.39 -6.35 -4.68
CA GLU A 109 1.00 -6.68 -4.34
C GLU A 109 1.14 -8.15 -3.92
N GLY A 110 0.22 -8.65 -3.09
CA GLY A 110 0.23 -10.06 -2.68
C GLY A 110 0.07 -11.01 -3.88
N GLU A 111 -0.78 -10.63 -4.85
CA GLU A 111 -0.94 -11.39 -6.08
C GLU A 111 0.35 -11.40 -6.92
N LEU A 112 1.01 -10.25 -7.04
CA LEU A 112 2.27 -10.12 -7.76
C LEU A 112 3.39 -10.95 -7.11
N ILE A 113 3.52 -10.88 -5.78
CA ILE A 113 4.50 -11.64 -5.00
C ILE A 113 4.36 -13.13 -5.26
N PHE A 114 3.13 -13.65 -5.14
CA PHE A 114 2.88 -15.07 -5.34
C PHE A 114 3.19 -15.50 -6.78
N ARG A 115 2.63 -14.81 -7.78
CA ARG A 115 2.78 -15.16 -9.19
C ARG A 115 4.24 -15.13 -9.65
N PHE A 116 5.03 -14.17 -9.20
CA PHE A 116 6.46 -14.12 -9.51
C PHE A 116 7.20 -15.33 -8.95
N VAL A 117 6.93 -15.71 -7.72
CA VAL A 117 7.56 -16.89 -7.09
C VAL A 117 7.13 -18.16 -7.77
N TYR A 118 5.84 -18.33 -8.05
CA TYR A 118 5.28 -19.49 -8.72
C TYR A 118 5.87 -19.69 -10.12
N GLN A 119 5.93 -18.63 -10.92
CA GLN A 119 6.50 -18.65 -12.27
C GLN A 119 8.00 -18.91 -12.24
N MET A 120 8.75 -18.23 -11.36
CA MET A 120 10.19 -18.40 -11.25
C MET A 120 10.59 -19.79 -10.74
N ALA A 121 9.74 -20.41 -9.93
CA ALA A 121 9.92 -21.79 -9.48
C ALA A 121 9.65 -22.83 -10.58
N GLY A 122 9.05 -22.45 -11.70
CA GLY A 122 8.64 -23.34 -12.78
C GLY A 122 7.53 -24.32 -12.38
N CYS A 123 6.70 -23.98 -11.40
CA CYS A 123 5.61 -24.83 -10.92
C CYS A 123 4.44 -24.81 -11.92
N THR A 124 3.81 -25.97 -12.12
CA THR A 124 2.65 -26.13 -13.02
C THR A 124 1.42 -26.71 -12.31
N LYS A 125 1.48 -26.85 -10.99
CA LYS A 125 0.39 -27.44 -10.20
C LYS A 125 -0.81 -26.50 -10.12
N PRO A 126 -2.03 -27.04 -9.94
CA PRO A 126 -3.23 -26.21 -9.81
C PRO A 126 -3.14 -25.29 -8.60
N VAL A 127 -3.55 -24.04 -8.79
CA VAL A 127 -3.52 -23.00 -7.76
C VAL A 127 -4.93 -22.56 -7.40
N LYS A 128 -5.16 -22.39 -6.10
CA LYS A 128 -6.33 -21.72 -5.55
C LYS A 128 -5.90 -20.50 -4.73
N ARG A 129 -6.75 -19.52 -4.65
CA ARG A 129 -6.51 -18.27 -3.93
C ARG A 129 -7.28 -18.22 -2.61
N LEU A 130 -6.58 -18.03 -1.50
CA LEU A 130 -7.13 -17.64 -0.21
C LEU A 130 -7.25 -16.12 -0.16
N TRP A 131 -8.46 -15.60 -0.05
CA TRP A 131 -8.70 -14.16 0.00
C TRP A 131 -9.30 -13.77 1.35
N VAL A 132 -8.45 -13.36 2.26
CA VAL A 132 -8.84 -12.96 3.61
C VAL A 132 -8.21 -11.60 3.96
N SER A 133 -8.97 -10.75 4.65
CA SER A 133 -8.51 -9.44 5.14
C SER A 133 -8.26 -9.42 6.66
N SER A 134 -8.57 -10.51 7.36
CA SER A 134 -8.33 -10.69 8.79
C SER A 134 -7.59 -11.99 9.06
N MET A 135 -6.70 -11.99 10.05
CA MET A 135 -5.97 -13.17 10.49
C MET A 135 -6.60 -13.84 11.73
N GLU A 136 -7.85 -13.54 12.01
CA GLU A 136 -8.61 -14.26 13.02
C GLU A 136 -8.92 -15.69 12.57
N ASP A 137 -8.91 -16.63 13.51
CA ASP A 137 -9.12 -18.06 13.25
C ASP A 137 -10.38 -18.35 12.46
N ALA A 138 -11.48 -17.66 12.79
CA ALA A 138 -12.78 -17.83 12.12
C ALA A 138 -12.68 -17.38 10.64
N ALA A 139 -12.03 -16.24 10.36
CA ALA A 139 -11.86 -15.72 9.01
C ALA A 139 -10.95 -16.63 8.16
N ILE A 140 -9.89 -17.18 8.75
CA ILE A 140 -9.02 -18.14 8.06
C ILE A 140 -9.78 -19.41 7.70
N ARG A 141 -10.56 -20.02 8.63
CA ARG A 141 -11.37 -21.21 8.35
C ARG A 141 -12.40 -20.97 7.27
N GLU A 142 -13.12 -19.84 7.34
CA GLU A 142 -14.08 -19.45 6.32
C GLU A 142 -13.40 -19.24 4.95
N GLY A 143 -12.24 -18.61 4.92
CA GLY A 143 -11.45 -18.43 3.71
C GLY A 143 -11.03 -19.75 3.06
N PHE A 144 -10.58 -20.74 3.86
CA PHE A 144 -10.25 -22.08 3.35
C PHE A 144 -11.47 -22.85 2.85
N ALA A 145 -12.65 -22.64 3.42
CA ALA A 145 -13.89 -23.19 2.91
C ALA A 145 -14.34 -22.56 1.58
N ASN A 146 -13.87 -21.34 1.27
CA ASN A 146 -14.27 -20.53 0.11
C ASN A 146 -13.08 -20.21 -0.83
N LEU A 147 -12.13 -21.12 -0.99
CA LEU A 147 -11.00 -20.92 -1.92
C LEU A 147 -11.51 -20.75 -3.35
N ARG A 148 -10.99 -19.73 -4.05
CA ARG A 148 -11.32 -19.41 -5.44
C ARG A 148 -10.24 -19.88 -6.41
N PRO A 149 -10.59 -20.15 -7.68
CA PRO A 149 -9.60 -20.37 -8.72
C PRO A 149 -8.66 -19.18 -8.84
N ASP A 150 -7.37 -19.45 -9.08
CA ASP A 150 -6.35 -18.41 -9.28
C ASP A 150 -6.63 -17.54 -10.52
N SER A 151 -7.27 -18.10 -11.53
CA SER A 151 -7.68 -17.41 -12.76
C SER A 151 -8.63 -16.23 -12.53
N ASP A 152 -9.42 -16.24 -11.46
CA ASP A 152 -10.31 -15.12 -11.11
C ASP A 152 -9.51 -13.83 -10.82
N TYR A 153 -8.22 -13.97 -10.54
CA TYR A 153 -7.33 -12.86 -10.17
C TYR A 153 -6.34 -12.46 -11.28
N ASP A 154 -6.47 -12.99 -12.49
CA ASP A 154 -5.58 -12.69 -13.62
C ASP A 154 -5.57 -11.18 -13.96
N ALA A 155 -6.74 -10.54 -13.99
CA ALA A 155 -6.81 -9.10 -14.25
C ALA A 155 -6.13 -8.27 -13.15
N LEU A 156 -6.23 -8.73 -11.88
CA LEU A 156 -5.56 -8.12 -10.74
C LEU A 156 -4.04 -8.24 -10.86
N TYR A 157 -3.55 -9.44 -11.22
CA TYR A 157 -2.14 -9.69 -11.50
C TYR A 157 -1.62 -8.81 -12.63
N GLN A 158 -2.33 -8.71 -13.75
CA GLN A 158 -1.93 -7.86 -14.87
C GLN A 158 -1.85 -6.37 -14.46
N SER A 159 -2.79 -5.90 -13.66
CA SER A 159 -2.75 -4.55 -13.10
C SER A 159 -1.51 -4.33 -12.23
N ALA A 160 -1.17 -5.29 -11.37
CA ALA A 160 0.01 -5.24 -10.52
C ALA A 160 1.31 -5.27 -11.34
N LEU A 161 1.37 -6.14 -12.36
CA LEU A 161 2.50 -6.28 -13.26
C LEU A 161 2.75 -5.00 -14.06
N CYS A 162 1.70 -4.39 -14.62
CA CYS A 162 1.80 -3.12 -15.32
C CYS A 162 2.36 -2.02 -14.41
N ARG A 163 1.87 -1.95 -13.17
CA ARG A 163 2.37 -1.00 -12.18
C ARG A 163 3.84 -1.24 -11.86
N ALA A 164 4.24 -2.47 -11.58
CA ALA A 164 5.61 -2.81 -11.25
C ALA A 164 6.57 -2.46 -12.40
N LYS A 165 6.18 -2.75 -13.65
CA LYS A 165 6.93 -2.34 -14.85
C LYS A 165 7.05 -0.82 -14.99
N ALA A 166 5.95 -0.09 -14.77
CA ALA A 166 5.95 1.38 -14.82
C ALA A 166 6.84 1.97 -13.71
N ASP A 167 6.78 1.43 -12.50
CA ASP A 167 7.63 1.87 -11.39
C ASP A 167 9.11 1.61 -11.69
N TRP A 168 9.47 0.47 -12.28
CA TRP A 168 10.83 0.18 -12.73
C TRP A 168 11.30 1.13 -13.83
N LEU A 169 10.49 1.31 -14.90
CA LEU A 169 10.85 2.15 -16.03
C LEU A 169 11.04 3.62 -15.61
N VAL A 170 10.10 4.17 -14.86
CA VAL A 170 10.20 5.55 -14.36
C VAL A 170 11.36 5.69 -13.37
N GLY A 171 11.47 4.77 -12.42
CA GLY A 171 12.49 4.81 -11.39
C GLY A 171 13.91 4.77 -11.96
N ILE A 172 14.20 3.80 -12.82
CA ILE A 172 15.54 3.63 -13.39
C ILE A 172 15.91 4.78 -14.34
N ASN A 173 15.03 5.09 -15.29
CA ASN A 173 15.36 6.09 -16.33
C ASN A 173 15.42 7.50 -15.75
N ALA A 174 14.44 7.92 -14.96
CA ALA A 174 14.44 9.26 -14.39
C ALA A 174 15.55 9.44 -13.33
N THR A 175 15.79 8.45 -12.47
CA THR A 175 16.91 8.51 -11.51
C THR A 175 18.24 8.69 -12.22
N ARG A 176 18.52 7.91 -13.26
CA ARG A 176 19.76 8.01 -14.01
C ARG A 176 19.87 9.32 -14.77
N LEU A 177 18.81 9.73 -15.44
CA LEU A 177 18.77 10.99 -16.19
C LEU A 177 19.14 12.18 -15.28
N PHE A 178 18.40 12.36 -14.21
CA PHE A 178 18.65 13.49 -13.31
C PHE A 178 19.98 13.38 -12.57
N SER A 179 20.41 12.17 -12.21
CA SER A 179 21.69 12.00 -11.54
C SER A 179 22.87 12.33 -12.45
N VAL A 180 22.80 11.99 -13.72
CA VAL A 180 23.83 12.36 -14.70
C VAL A 180 23.82 13.86 -14.98
N LEU A 181 22.66 14.46 -15.21
CA LEU A 181 22.54 15.90 -15.50
C LEU A 181 23.01 16.79 -14.35
N TYR A 182 22.75 16.39 -13.11
CA TYR A 182 23.10 17.20 -11.93
C TYR A 182 24.38 16.74 -11.21
N HIS A 183 25.07 15.73 -11.75
CA HIS A 183 26.30 15.14 -11.17
C HIS A 183 26.13 14.75 -9.69
N LYS A 184 24.94 14.30 -9.31
CA LYS A 184 24.58 13.91 -7.95
C LYS A 184 23.50 12.83 -8.01
N THR A 185 23.56 11.83 -7.13
CA THR A 185 22.52 10.81 -7.04
C THR A 185 21.18 11.45 -6.65
N LEU A 186 20.24 11.46 -7.57
CA LEU A 186 18.89 11.98 -7.41
C LEU A 186 17.88 10.87 -7.69
N THR A 187 17.40 10.26 -6.62
CA THR A 187 16.40 9.19 -6.75
C THR A 187 15.04 9.75 -7.14
N VAL A 188 14.48 9.22 -8.20
CA VAL A 188 13.14 9.57 -8.69
C VAL A 188 12.24 8.34 -8.61
N GLY A 189 11.04 8.54 -8.11
CA GLY A 189 10.03 7.49 -8.03
C GLY A 189 8.62 8.04 -8.20
N ARG A 190 7.74 7.23 -8.74
CA ARG A 190 6.36 7.62 -9.07
C ARG A 190 5.53 8.04 -7.85
N VAL A 191 5.82 7.52 -6.68
CA VAL A 191 5.16 7.89 -5.41
C VAL A 191 6.05 8.80 -4.58
N GLN A 192 7.32 8.45 -4.44
CA GLN A 192 8.29 9.16 -3.59
C GLN A 192 8.47 10.62 -3.99
N THR A 193 8.65 10.91 -5.27
CA THR A 193 8.90 12.27 -5.75
C THR A 193 7.70 13.21 -5.58
N PRO A 194 6.46 12.83 -5.94
CA PRO A 194 5.29 13.67 -5.65
C PRO A 194 5.06 13.89 -4.16
N THR A 195 5.31 12.88 -3.33
CA THR A 195 5.19 13.02 -1.88
C THR A 195 6.18 14.04 -1.33
N LEU A 196 7.45 13.95 -1.76
CA LEU A 196 8.48 14.92 -1.39
C LEU A 196 8.10 16.34 -1.85
N LYS A 197 7.56 16.48 -3.07
CA LYS A 197 7.08 17.77 -3.57
C LYS A 197 5.99 18.36 -2.68
N MET A 198 5.02 17.57 -2.23
CA MET A 198 3.97 18.05 -1.32
C MET A 198 4.55 18.58 -0.01
N LEU A 199 5.56 17.92 0.55
CA LEU A 199 6.26 18.37 1.76
C LEU A 199 6.98 19.70 1.52
N VAL A 200 7.77 19.79 0.44
CA VAL A 200 8.50 21.00 0.07
C VAL A 200 7.56 22.18 -0.17
N ASP A 201 6.46 21.96 -0.89
CA ASP A 201 5.45 23.01 -1.13
C ASP A 201 4.80 23.47 0.19
N ARG A 202 4.57 22.56 1.13
CA ARG A 202 4.04 22.90 2.46
C ARG A 202 5.04 23.72 3.26
N ASP A 203 6.28 23.31 3.32
CA ASP A 203 7.35 24.04 4.00
C ASP A 203 7.52 25.45 3.42
N ALA A 204 7.51 25.56 2.09
CA ALA A 204 7.58 26.87 1.43
C ALA A 204 6.40 27.78 1.81
N LYS A 205 5.19 27.26 1.96
CA LYS A 205 4.04 28.02 2.43
C LYS A 205 4.20 28.46 3.89
N ILE A 206 4.76 27.61 4.74
CA ILE A 206 5.03 27.94 6.14
C ILE A 206 6.09 29.04 6.24
N LEU A 207 7.20 28.91 5.49
CA LEU A 207 8.28 29.89 5.49
C LEU A 207 7.86 31.28 4.94
N ARG A 208 6.92 31.30 3.99
CA ARG A 208 6.38 32.54 3.39
C ARG A 208 5.14 33.04 4.10
N PHE A 209 4.75 32.40 5.20
CA PHE A 209 3.53 32.79 5.91
C PHE A 209 3.62 34.20 6.44
N GLN A 210 2.70 35.06 6.01
CA GLN A 210 2.52 36.39 6.53
C GLN A 210 1.33 36.41 7.45
N LYS A 211 1.51 36.98 8.63
CA LYS A 211 0.42 37.13 9.59
C LYS A 211 -0.53 38.24 9.12
N GLU A 212 -1.77 37.86 8.89
CA GLU A 212 -2.86 38.80 8.60
C GLU A 212 -3.73 38.94 9.84
N LYS A 213 -4.06 40.21 10.17
CA LYS A 213 -5.02 40.49 11.23
C LYS A 213 -6.42 40.40 10.68
N TYR A 214 -7.29 39.77 11.39
CA TYR A 214 -8.72 39.79 11.15
C TYR A 214 -9.45 40.11 12.47
N TYR A 215 -10.69 40.52 12.34
CA TYR A 215 -11.55 40.90 13.44
C TYR A 215 -12.82 40.11 13.41
N THR A 216 -13.41 39.79 14.55
CA THR A 216 -14.73 39.18 14.67
C THR A 216 -15.56 40.00 15.63
N VAL A 217 -16.84 40.17 15.32
CA VAL A 217 -17.81 40.86 16.21
C VAL A 217 -18.74 39.80 16.76
N GLY A 218 -18.68 39.59 18.08
CA GLY A 218 -19.54 38.66 18.79
C GLY A 218 -20.72 39.35 19.46
N ILE A 219 -21.90 38.83 19.35
CA ILE A 219 -23.14 39.26 20.03
C ILE A 219 -23.52 38.24 21.09
N HIS A 220 -23.80 38.72 22.29
CA HIS A 220 -24.28 37.93 23.41
C HIS A 220 -25.60 38.53 23.93
N SER A 221 -26.68 37.74 23.90
CA SER A 221 -27.95 38.11 24.47
C SER A 221 -28.58 36.94 25.20
N GLY A 222 -28.50 36.89 26.50
CA GLY A 222 -28.91 35.72 27.30
C GLY A 222 -28.11 34.48 26.91
N SER A 223 -28.80 33.44 26.48
CA SER A 223 -28.20 32.19 26.00
C SER A 223 -27.78 32.24 24.52
N LEU A 224 -28.15 33.26 23.77
CA LEU A 224 -27.81 33.40 22.35
C LEU A 224 -26.42 33.97 22.20
N LYS A 225 -25.62 33.30 21.36
CA LYS A 225 -24.28 33.76 20.91
C LYS A 225 -24.27 33.69 19.40
N ALA A 226 -23.80 34.76 18.77
CA ALA A 226 -23.62 34.84 17.33
C ALA A 226 -22.34 35.61 17.00
N ASP A 227 -21.58 35.13 16.00
CA ASP A 227 -20.34 35.75 15.54
C ASP A 227 -20.45 36.14 14.07
N SER A 228 -19.79 37.27 13.71
CA SER A 228 -19.84 37.82 12.35
C SER A 228 -19.02 37.04 11.33
N GLY A 229 -18.18 36.10 11.74
CA GLY A 229 -17.09 35.58 10.90
C GLY A 229 -15.92 36.56 10.80
N CYS A 230 -14.95 36.30 9.92
CA CYS A 230 -13.74 37.09 9.78
C CYS A 230 -14.01 38.40 9.01
N ILE A 231 -13.63 39.52 9.57
CA ILE A 231 -13.68 40.88 8.97
C ILE A 231 -12.23 41.34 8.78
N ALA A 232 -11.86 41.72 7.56
CA ALA A 232 -10.47 42.01 7.22
C ALA A 232 -9.96 43.36 7.85
N ASP A 233 -10.83 44.34 8.05
CA ASP A 233 -10.43 45.65 8.52
C ASP A 233 -11.13 46.03 9.84
N ALA A 234 -10.43 46.86 10.62
CA ALA A 234 -10.89 47.30 11.94
C ALA A 234 -12.06 48.29 11.87
N GLU A 235 -12.15 49.09 10.82
CA GLU A 235 -13.18 50.10 10.67
C GLU A 235 -14.55 49.47 10.46
N THR A 236 -14.63 48.51 9.55
CA THR A 236 -15.84 47.70 9.31
C THR A 236 -16.26 46.92 10.57
N ALA A 237 -15.30 46.33 11.30
CA ALA A 237 -15.57 45.64 12.55
C ALA A 237 -16.14 46.57 13.63
N ASN A 238 -15.54 47.77 13.80
CA ASN A 238 -16.03 48.76 14.75
C ASN A 238 -17.40 49.30 14.36
N SER A 239 -17.60 49.63 13.09
CA SER A 239 -18.92 50.07 12.60
C SER A 239 -20.02 49.03 12.85
N LEU A 240 -19.72 47.76 12.60
CA LEU A 240 -20.64 46.67 12.90
C LEU A 240 -20.91 46.53 14.40
N LYS A 241 -19.87 46.62 15.24
CA LYS A 241 -20.00 46.62 16.70
C LYS A 241 -20.91 47.76 17.21
N GLU A 242 -20.72 48.99 16.73
CA GLU A 242 -21.54 50.15 17.09
C GLU A 242 -23.01 49.93 16.68
N LYS A 243 -23.24 49.48 15.45
CA LYS A 243 -24.61 49.17 14.98
C LYS A 243 -25.28 48.12 15.85
N CYS A 244 -24.54 47.08 16.27
CA CYS A 244 -25.12 46.02 17.11
C CYS A 244 -25.33 46.44 18.56
N THR A 245 -24.53 47.37 19.09
CA THR A 245 -24.65 47.82 20.50
C THR A 245 -25.95 48.55 20.79
N SER A 246 -26.51 49.31 19.82
CA SER A 246 -27.73 50.10 19.96
C SER A 246 -28.94 49.44 19.34
N ALA A 247 -28.83 48.30 18.69
CA ALA A 247 -29.89 47.64 17.96
C ALA A 247 -30.64 46.62 18.83
N VAL A 248 -31.95 46.46 18.55
CA VAL A 248 -32.76 45.40 19.11
C VAL A 248 -32.64 44.18 18.17
N ALA A 249 -32.23 43.05 18.71
CA ALA A 249 -32.17 41.82 17.94
C ALA A 249 -33.60 41.28 17.68
N VAL A 250 -33.94 41.10 16.40
CA VAL A 250 -35.24 40.56 15.99
C VAL A 250 -35.01 39.20 15.31
N CYS A 251 -35.63 38.15 15.83
CA CYS A 251 -35.61 36.85 15.19
C CYS A 251 -36.58 36.89 14.00
N THR A 252 -36.07 36.83 12.79
CA THR A 252 -36.84 36.89 11.55
C THR A 252 -37.33 35.54 11.04
N SER A 253 -36.60 34.46 11.38
CA SER A 253 -37.03 33.11 11.02
C SER A 253 -36.39 32.07 11.95
N VAL A 254 -37.12 30.98 12.18
CA VAL A 254 -36.61 29.80 12.89
C VAL A 254 -36.81 28.59 11.96
N LYS A 255 -35.69 27.95 11.59
CA LYS A 255 -35.73 26.70 10.83
C LYS A 255 -35.31 25.54 11.73
N ARG A 256 -36.14 24.52 11.76
CA ARG A 256 -35.78 23.24 12.40
C ARG A 256 -35.45 22.23 11.30
N GLU A 257 -34.23 21.76 11.28
CA GLU A 257 -33.79 20.71 10.38
C GLU A 257 -33.48 19.45 11.19
N LYS A 258 -34.06 18.33 10.76
CA LYS A 258 -33.70 17.03 11.32
C LYS A 258 -32.44 16.56 10.63
N LYS A 259 -31.30 16.61 11.32
CA LYS A 259 -30.01 16.07 10.83
C LYS A 259 -29.84 14.66 11.36
N THR A 260 -29.41 13.76 10.50
CA THR A 260 -29.01 12.41 10.87
C THR A 260 -27.50 12.35 10.81
N GLU A 261 -26.85 12.15 11.94
CA GLU A 261 -25.42 11.87 11.98
C GLU A 261 -25.22 10.36 11.82
N GLN A 262 -24.38 9.98 10.89
CA GLN A 262 -23.95 8.59 10.77
C GLN A 262 -23.06 8.24 11.96
N PRO A 263 -23.16 7.02 12.50
CA PRO A 263 -22.24 6.58 13.53
C PRO A 263 -20.80 6.67 13.01
N PRO A 264 -19.81 6.98 13.88
CA PRO A 264 -18.41 7.00 13.48
C PRO A 264 -18.03 5.64 12.88
N LYS A 265 -17.18 5.67 11.86
CA LYS A 265 -16.64 4.44 11.29
C LYS A 265 -15.79 3.70 12.35
N LEU A 266 -15.76 2.38 12.28
CA LEU A 266 -14.84 1.59 13.08
C LEU A 266 -13.40 2.03 12.78
N TYR A 267 -12.56 1.97 13.80
CA TYR A 267 -11.15 2.29 13.62
C TYR A 267 -10.47 1.24 12.74
N ASP A 268 -9.73 1.69 11.74
CA ASP A 268 -8.66 0.92 11.15
C ASP A 268 -7.36 1.13 11.97
N LEU A 269 -6.32 0.35 11.68
CA LEU A 269 -5.07 0.43 12.42
C LEU A 269 -4.44 1.84 12.39
N THR A 270 -4.51 2.51 11.26
CA THR A 270 -3.95 3.86 11.08
C THR A 270 -4.72 4.91 11.85
N THR A 271 -6.04 4.82 11.84
CA THR A 271 -6.92 5.75 12.56
C THR A 271 -6.86 5.53 14.07
N LEU A 272 -6.62 4.28 14.51
CA LEU A 272 -6.45 3.93 15.92
C LEU A 272 -5.11 4.44 16.49
N GLN A 273 -4.07 4.56 15.65
CA GLN A 273 -2.74 5.02 16.04
C GLN A 273 -2.58 6.55 16.05
N ARG A 274 -3.54 7.29 15.55
CA ARG A 274 -3.60 8.77 15.56
C ARG A 274 -4.31 9.28 16.80
#